data_5f54bc2c8a490e50a6ebb8be665cf5fe
#
_entry.id   5f54bc2c8a490e50a6ebb8be665cf5fe
#
_cell.length_a   1.000
_cell.length_b   1.000
_cell.length_c   1.000
_cell.angle_alpha   90.00
_cell.angle_beta   90.00
_cell.angle_gamma   90.00
#
_symmetry.space_group_name_H-M   'P 1'
#
loop_
_entity.id
_entity.type
_entity.pdbx_description
1 polymer ?
#
loop_
_entity_poly.entity_id
_entity_poly.type
_entity_poly.pdbx_seq_one_letter_code
_entity_poly.pdbx_strand_id
1 'polypeptide(L)'
;MYSLYQSQIRETLQAKIYQKNHNFTEIFGQRTFYLIKEKKIWPFTFKEFQAIGIKMPENFWKVREELNNLKRKFWSQRGNIFFQLGFINEISHFDNKHLKDKDFPEKIKEMREETLNKITKETNLKPAFKENMPQTTIIIDLKKTNEELLNEMQNGSAEKIKKAIKKGIKIREWTAKDQETFFQKRKIIAGEKGFSTITRKQYNNLLDALQKNHQGTFFVAELNSEIIAGSICIFHEKTIVYLYGFSDRKYANIGGHHYLKYWLFQRAKEHWFEYCDLMGGAPTGFPSHPLAWVSKFKESLGGEKIEFYGNYDLILNPILYYLFKLFYLLKKSDVFQKIHSRRKK
;
A
#
# COMPACT_ATOMS: atom_id res chain seq x y z
N MET A 1 6.66 2.56 14.95
CA MET A 1 5.42 2.11 14.29
C MET A 1 5.55 2.01 12.75
N TYR A 2 6.32 2.85 12.06
CA TYR A 2 6.47 2.85 10.59
C TYR A 2 7.67 2.06 10.08
N SER A 3 8.20 1.18 10.91
CA SER A 3 9.44 0.46 10.63
C SER A 3 9.39 -0.43 9.38
N LEU A 4 8.22 -0.95 9.00
CA LEU A 4 8.11 -1.76 7.79
C LEU A 4 8.47 -0.99 6.52
N TYR A 5 8.14 0.31 6.41
CA TYR A 5 8.52 1.12 5.26
C TYR A 5 10.02 1.43 5.22
N GLN A 6 10.71 1.32 6.36
CA GLN A 6 12.15 1.55 6.51
C GLN A 6 12.95 0.25 6.66
N SER A 7 12.29 -0.92 6.81
CA SER A 7 12.95 -2.14 7.24
C SER A 7 13.69 -2.89 6.13
N GLN A 8 14.74 -3.60 6.51
CA GLN A 8 15.44 -4.57 5.66
C GLN A 8 14.50 -5.67 5.11
N ILE A 9 13.46 -6.04 5.86
CA ILE A 9 12.46 -7.03 5.44
C ILE A 9 11.77 -6.56 4.18
N ARG A 10 11.36 -5.29 4.14
CA ARG A 10 10.73 -4.71 2.95
C ARG A 10 11.68 -4.66 1.77
N GLU A 11 12.94 -4.26 2.00
CA GLU A 11 13.98 -4.25 1.00
C GLU A 11 14.13 -5.66 0.39
N THR A 12 14.28 -6.66 1.25
CA THR A 12 14.43 -8.05 0.84
C THR A 12 13.18 -8.58 0.13
N LEU A 13 11.98 -8.31 0.66
CA LEU A 13 10.73 -8.73 0.05
C LEU A 13 10.50 -8.06 -1.30
N GLN A 14 10.69 -6.74 -1.41
CA GLN A 14 10.53 -6.05 -2.69
C GLN A 14 11.54 -6.52 -3.74
N ALA A 15 12.80 -6.69 -3.38
CA ALA A 15 13.82 -7.22 -4.28
C ALA A 15 13.46 -8.63 -4.77
N LYS A 16 13.02 -9.52 -3.87
CA LYS A 16 12.61 -10.90 -4.19
C LYS A 16 11.30 -10.94 -4.99
N ILE A 17 10.26 -10.20 -4.57
CA ILE A 17 8.96 -10.18 -5.23
C ILE A 17 9.10 -9.72 -6.68
N TYR A 18 9.84 -8.64 -6.91
CA TYR A 18 9.94 -8.03 -8.23
C TYR A 18 11.14 -8.54 -9.03
N GLN A 19 12.08 -9.27 -8.44
CA GLN A 19 13.33 -9.73 -9.07
C GLN A 19 14.03 -8.58 -9.82
N LYS A 20 14.11 -7.40 -9.19
CA LYS A 20 14.61 -6.18 -9.82
C LYS A 20 16.00 -5.86 -9.30
N ASN A 21 16.75 -5.17 -10.15
CA ASN A 21 17.98 -4.55 -9.73
C ASN A 21 17.67 -3.55 -8.61
N HIS A 22 18.44 -3.64 -7.54
CA HIS A 22 18.34 -2.76 -6.39
C HIS A 22 19.74 -2.31 -5.98
N ASN A 23 19.81 -1.22 -5.26
CA ASN A 23 21.05 -0.70 -4.72
C ASN A 23 20.75 0.15 -3.48
N PHE A 24 21.79 0.65 -2.84
CA PHE A 24 21.70 1.55 -1.70
C PHE A 24 22.30 2.90 -2.06
N THR A 25 21.74 3.95 -1.50
CA THR A 25 22.28 5.29 -1.53
C THR A 25 21.95 5.97 -0.20
N GLU A 26 22.69 7.00 0.12
CA GLU A 26 22.33 7.87 1.23
C GLU A 26 21.38 8.97 0.74
N ILE A 27 20.29 9.18 1.47
CA ILE A 27 19.33 10.25 1.25
C ILE A 27 18.99 10.84 2.62
N PHE A 28 19.28 12.11 2.82
CA PHE A 28 19.09 12.83 4.09
C PHE A 28 19.78 12.14 5.28
N GLY A 29 21.03 11.67 5.10
CA GLY A 29 21.76 10.94 6.14
C GLY A 29 21.21 9.54 6.42
N GLN A 30 20.22 9.08 5.67
CA GLN A 30 19.62 7.75 5.83
C GLN A 30 20.14 6.82 4.73
N ARG A 31 20.70 5.67 5.12
CA ARG A 31 20.99 4.60 4.16
C ARG A 31 19.67 4.12 3.56
N THR A 32 19.45 4.43 2.31
CA THR A 32 18.18 4.22 1.63
C THR A 32 18.32 3.17 0.53
N PHE A 33 17.47 2.18 0.60
CA PHE A 33 17.27 1.20 -0.45
C PHE A 33 16.46 1.79 -1.60
N TYR A 34 16.88 1.54 -2.83
CA TYR A 34 16.10 1.91 -4.00
C TYR A 34 16.05 0.80 -5.05
N LEU A 35 14.91 0.73 -5.73
CA LEU A 35 14.70 -0.16 -6.86
C LEU A 35 14.97 0.57 -8.17
N ILE A 36 15.58 -0.13 -9.10
CA ILE A 36 15.78 0.34 -10.47
C ILE A 36 14.79 -0.38 -11.37
N LYS A 37 13.90 0.38 -12.00
CA LYS A 37 12.96 -0.13 -13.01
C LYS A 37 13.37 0.33 -14.38
N GLU A 38 13.70 -0.61 -15.24
CA GLU A 38 14.01 -0.35 -16.63
C GLU A 38 12.83 -0.67 -17.52
N LYS A 39 12.58 0.20 -18.51
CA LYS A 39 11.56 0.01 -19.52
C LYS A 39 12.12 0.39 -20.88
N LYS A 40 12.13 -0.58 -21.79
CA LYS A 40 12.53 -0.35 -23.19
C LYS A 40 11.30 0.04 -24.00
N ILE A 41 11.34 1.22 -24.63
CA ILE A 41 10.38 1.70 -25.61
C ILE A 41 11.24 2.20 -26.76
N TRP A 42 11.40 1.36 -27.79
CA TRP A 42 12.32 1.65 -28.90
C TRP A 42 12.14 3.05 -29.47
N PRO A 43 13.23 3.81 -29.68
CA PRO A 43 14.65 3.47 -29.48
C PRO A 43 15.18 3.74 -28.06
N PHE A 44 14.34 4.08 -27.09
CA PHE A 44 14.75 4.56 -25.76
C PHE A 44 14.71 3.47 -24.69
N THR A 45 15.68 3.52 -23.79
CA THR A 45 15.64 2.82 -22.51
C THR A 45 15.37 3.83 -21.41
N PHE A 46 14.30 3.62 -20.66
CA PHE A 46 13.87 4.47 -19.57
C PHE A 46 14.24 3.80 -18.23
N LYS A 47 14.94 4.54 -17.36
CA LYS A 47 15.25 4.09 -15.98
C LYS A 47 14.58 4.99 -14.97
N GLU A 48 13.76 4.39 -14.14
CA GLU A 48 13.18 5.04 -12.97
C GLU A 48 13.75 4.43 -11.70
N PHE A 49 14.01 5.26 -10.72
CA PHE A 49 14.48 4.88 -9.39
C PHE A 49 13.34 5.07 -8.40
N GLN A 50 13.20 4.16 -7.45
CA GLN A 50 12.13 4.22 -6.45
C GLN A 50 12.71 3.93 -5.07
N ALA A 51 12.70 4.92 -4.20
CA ALA A 51 13.01 4.80 -2.80
C ALA A 51 11.80 5.25 -1.99
N ILE A 52 11.42 4.50 -0.96
CA ILE A 52 10.23 4.75 -0.17
C ILE A 52 10.51 4.48 1.30
N GLY A 53 9.75 5.09 2.19
CA GLY A 53 9.96 4.99 3.63
C GLY A 53 11.03 5.96 4.14
N ILE A 54 11.20 7.08 3.46
CA ILE A 54 12.20 8.12 3.80
C ILE A 54 11.56 9.13 4.74
N LYS A 55 12.31 9.61 5.73
CA LYS A 55 11.95 10.79 6.51
C LYS A 55 12.59 12.02 5.88
N MET A 56 11.78 12.98 5.47
CA MET A 56 12.24 14.28 5.00
C MET A 56 12.63 15.14 6.20
N PRO A 57 13.81 15.76 6.23
CA PRO A 57 14.20 16.72 7.26
C PRO A 57 13.25 17.94 7.28
N GLU A 58 13.10 18.58 8.44
CA GLU A 58 12.31 19.80 8.57
C GLU A 58 12.94 21.01 7.87
N ASN A 59 14.26 21.01 7.76
CA ASN A 59 15.00 22.10 7.09
C ASN A 59 14.98 21.91 5.58
N PHE A 60 14.04 22.55 4.91
CA PHE A 60 13.85 22.47 3.45
C PHE A 60 15.05 22.97 2.62
N TRP A 61 15.86 23.88 3.16
CA TRP A 61 17.07 24.31 2.46
C TRP A 61 18.07 23.14 2.33
N LYS A 62 18.34 22.44 3.44
CA LYS A 62 19.18 21.23 3.41
C LYS A 62 18.60 20.16 2.50
N VAL A 63 17.28 19.96 2.56
CA VAL A 63 16.58 19.02 1.64
C VAL A 63 16.86 19.38 0.19
N ARG A 64 16.73 20.63 -0.20
CA ARG A 64 16.96 21.09 -1.57
C ARG A 64 18.41 20.89 -2.02
N GLU A 65 19.37 21.16 -1.14
CA GLU A 65 20.79 20.94 -1.40
C GLU A 65 21.09 19.46 -1.65
N GLU A 66 20.61 18.56 -0.78
CA GLU A 66 20.82 17.12 -0.91
C GLU A 66 20.11 16.53 -2.14
N LEU A 67 18.92 17.00 -2.48
CA LEU A 67 18.22 16.62 -3.70
C LEU A 67 19.01 17.04 -4.96
N ASN A 68 19.67 18.21 -4.94
CA ASN A 68 20.53 18.64 -6.03
C ASN A 68 21.77 17.75 -6.15
N ASN A 69 22.34 17.30 -5.02
CA ASN A 69 23.45 16.34 -5.00
C ASN A 69 23.00 14.98 -5.54
N LEU A 70 21.85 14.49 -5.12
CA LEU A 70 21.26 13.26 -5.63
C LEU A 70 21.00 13.37 -7.14
N LYS A 71 20.46 14.48 -7.59
CA LYS A 71 20.26 14.76 -9.02
C LYS A 71 21.56 14.71 -9.81
N ARG A 72 22.62 15.38 -9.33
CA ARG A 72 23.96 15.34 -9.97
C ARG A 72 24.51 13.92 -10.07
N LYS A 73 24.38 13.12 -9.02
CA LYS A 73 24.83 11.72 -8.96
C LYS A 73 24.16 10.84 -10.01
N PHE A 74 22.89 11.05 -10.29
CA PHE A 74 22.11 10.19 -11.19
C PHE A 74 21.87 10.76 -12.58
N TRP A 75 22.14 12.06 -12.81
CA TRP A 75 21.89 12.72 -14.11
C TRP A 75 22.79 12.21 -15.24
N SER A 76 24.05 11.93 -14.95
CA SER A 76 25.07 11.62 -15.97
C SER A 76 24.85 10.30 -16.71
N GLN A 77 23.97 9.43 -16.24
CA GLN A 77 23.73 8.13 -16.84
C GLN A 77 22.61 8.19 -17.88
N ARG A 78 22.90 7.70 -19.07
CA ARG A 78 21.97 7.68 -20.20
C ARG A 78 20.68 6.89 -19.84
N GLY A 79 19.53 7.49 -20.08
CA GLY A 79 18.23 6.85 -19.84
C GLY A 79 17.63 7.07 -18.44
N ASN A 80 18.32 7.71 -17.51
CA ASN A 80 17.76 8.04 -16.21
C ASN A 80 16.69 9.14 -16.35
N ILE A 81 15.47 8.88 -15.84
CA ILE A 81 14.34 9.80 -16.04
C ILE A 81 14.05 10.58 -14.76
N PHE A 82 13.79 9.86 -13.67
CA PHE A 82 13.42 10.43 -12.38
C PHE A 82 13.70 9.48 -11.24
N PHE A 83 13.84 10.06 -10.05
CA PHE A 83 13.90 9.35 -8.79
C PHE A 83 12.60 9.61 -8.02
N GLN A 84 11.80 8.58 -7.82
CA GLN A 84 10.62 8.68 -6.99
C GLN A 84 10.95 8.45 -5.53
N LEU A 85 10.58 9.40 -4.70
CA LEU A 85 10.80 9.42 -3.26
C LEU A 85 9.47 9.30 -2.54
N GLY A 86 9.33 8.32 -1.66
CA GLY A 86 8.15 8.14 -0.81
C GLY A 86 8.45 8.53 0.62
N PHE A 87 7.81 9.58 1.12
CA PHE A 87 8.04 10.13 2.44
C PHE A 87 7.00 9.67 3.45
N ILE A 88 7.47 9.21 4.62
CA ILE A 88 6.65 8.74 5.75
C ILE A 88 6.48 9.79 6.84
N ASN A 89 6.85 11.06 6.57
CA ASN A 89 6.48 12.15 7.45
C ASN A 89 4.96 12.26 7.52
N GLU A 90 4.44 12.46 8.72
CA GLU A 90 3.01 12.55 8.97
C GLU A 90 2.49 13.95 8.67
N ILE A 91 1.37 14.02 7.95
CA ILE A 91 0.57 15.24 7.83
C ILE A 91 -0.36 15.30 9.03
N SER A 92 -0.99 14.18 9.36
CA SER A 92 -1.94 14.04 10.46
C SER A 92 -2.00 12.60 10.94
N HIS A 93 -2.38 12.47 12.22
CA HIS A 93 -2.59 11.20 12.90
C HIS A 93 -3.83 11.35 13.80
N PHE A 94 -4.86 10.56 13.60
CA PHE A 94 -6.13 10.74 14.30
C PHE A 94 -6.93 9.44 14.40
N ASP A 95 -7.79 9.38 15.42
CA ASP A 95 -8.77 8.30 15.60
C ASP A 95 -9.82 8.36 14.48
N ASN A 96 -10.11 7.22 13.88
CA ASN A 96 -11.07 7.08 12.78
C ASN A 96 -12.50 7.57 13.11
N LYS A 97 -12.85 7.67 14.39
CA LYS A 97 -14.16 8.22 14.80
C LYS A 97 -14.37 9.64 14.33
N HIS A 98 -13.29 10.47 14.26
CA HIS A 98 -13.35 11.85 13.80
C HIS A 98 -13.73 11.99 12.31
N LEU A 99 -13.62 10.92 11.53
CA LEU A 99 -14.08 10.93 10.13
C LEU A 99 -15.58 11.14 9.98
N LYS A 100 -16.37 11.02 11.08
CA LYS A 100 -17.80 11.30 11.09
C LYS A 100 -18.13 12.77 11.31
N ASP A 101 -17.18 13.56 11.80
CA ASP A 101 -17.35 14.98 12.03
C ASP A 101 -17.40 15.70 10.69
N LYS A 102 -18.43 16.56 10.49
CA LYS A 102 -18.79 17.12 9.19
C LYS A 102 -17.62 17.85 8.50
N ASP A 103 -16.87 18.65 9.25
CA ASP A 103 -15.83 19.52 8.69
C ASP A 103 -14.42 18.90 8.79
N PHE A 104 -14.26 17.81 9.53
CA PHE A 104 -12.95 17.19 9.78
C PHE A 104 -12.26 16.68 8.52
N PRO A 105 -12.94 15.94 7.60
CA PRO A 105 -12.30 15.48 6.37
C PRO A 105 -11.80 16.62 5.47
N GLU A 106 -12.51 17.74 5.38
CA GLU A 106 -12.08 18.89 4.58
C GLU A 106 -10.86 19.56 5.21
N LYS A 107 -10.84 19.73 6.54
CA LYS A 107 -9.67 20.23 7.26
C LYS A 107 -8.41 19.40 7.01
N ILE A 108 -8.52 18.08 7.04
CA ILE A 108 -7.38 17.18 6.74
C ILE A 108 -6.93 17.33 5.29
N LYS A 109 -7.85 17.49 4.37
CA LYS A 109 -7.55 17.72 2.95
C LYS A 109 -6.80 19.05 2.76
N GLU A 110 -7.24 20.14 3.38
CA GLU A 110 -6.56 21.44 3.36
C GLU A 110 -5.12 21.32 3.89
N MET A 111 -4.94 20.72 5.07
CA MET A 111 -3.60 20.47 5.64
C MET A 111 -2.70 19.67 4.66
N ARG A 112 -3.25 18.70 3.95
CA ARG A 112 -2.53 17.94 2.93
C ARG A 112 -2.12 18.83 1.77
N GLU A 113 -3.05 19.62 1.23
CA GLU A 113 -2.80 20.51 0.09
C GLU A 113 -1.76 21.57 0.43
N GLU A 114 -1.83 22.18 1.61
CA GLU A 114 -0.82 23.11 2.11
C GLU A 114 0.57 22.45 2.21
N THR A 115 0.64 21.25 2.78
CA THR A 115 1.89 20.50 2.91
C THR A 115 2.50 20.17 1.53
N LEU A 116 1.66 19.71 0.58
CA LEU A 116 2.09 19.41 -0.79
C LEU A 116 2.63 20.65 -1.49
N ASN A 117 1.94 21.77 -1.35
CA ASN A 117 2.34 23.06 -1.93
C ASN A 117 3.66 23.53 -1.34
N LYS A 118 3.82 23.46 -0.02
CA LYS A 118 5.05 23.84 0.69
C LYS A 118 6.23 22.99 0.21
N ILE A 119 6.10 21.67 0.20
CA ILE A 119 7.17 20.75 -0.25
C ILE A 119 7.54 21.07 -1.70
N THR A 120 6.57 21.22 -2.59
CA THR A 120 6.82 21.52 -4.01
C THR A 120 7.56 22.84 -4.20
N LYS A 121 7.16 23.87 -3.49
CA LYS A 121 7.76 25.21 -3.55
C LYS A 121 9.19 25.22 -3.01
N GLU A 122 9.41 24.61 -1.86
CA GLU A 122 10.67 24.68 -1.15
C GLU A 122 11.74 23.72 -1.68
N THR A 123 11.35 22.58 -2.27
CA THR A 123 12.29 21.52 -2.64
C THR A 123 12.46 21.28 -4.14
N ASN A 124 11.62 21.87 -5.00
CA ASN A 124 11.50 21.58 -6.44
C ASN A 124 11.09 20.14 -6.77
N LEU A 125 10.65 19.36 -5.79
CA LEU A 125 10.01 18.06 -6.03
C LEU A 125 8.64 18.27 -6.68
N LYS A 126 8.22 17.30 -7.50
CA LYS A 126 6.87 17.29 -8.06
C LYS A 126 6.05 16.16 -7.44
N PRO A 127 4.78 16.39 -7.12
CA PRO A 127 3.90 15.29 -6.72
C PRO A 127 3.96 14.17 -7.77
N ALA A 128 4.14 12.93 -7.33
CA ALA A 128 4.32 11.81 -8.23
C ALA A 128 3.04 11.53 -9.04
N PHE A 129 3.17 11.27 -10.34
CA PHE A 129 2.02 10.93 -11.19
C PHE A 129 1.53 9.47 -11.01
N LYS A 130 2.28 8.66 -10.25
CA LYS A 130 1.90 7.31 -9.84
C LYS A 130 2.32 7.05 -8.40
N GLU A 131 1.50 6.32 -7.69
CA GLU A 131 1.78 5.96 -6.30
C GLU A 131 2.52 4.62 -6.24
N ASN A 132 3.64 4.59 -5.51
CA ASN A 132 4.40 3.37 -5.20
C ASN A 132 4.43 3.08 -3.69
N MET A 133 4.08 4.07 -2.89
CA MET A 133 3.87 3.95 -1.45
C MET A 133 2.47 4.47 -1.13
N PRO A 134 1.69 3.78 -0.30
CA PRO A 134 0.43 4.32 0.19
C PRO A 134 0.60 5.69 0.84
N GLN A 135 -0.34 6.58 0.61
CA GLN A 135 -0.34 7.91 1.21
C GLN A 135 -0.97 7.93 2.60
N THR A 136 -1.64 6.85 2.97
CA THR A 136 -2.27 6.69 4.28
C THR A 136 -2.13 5.26 4.77
N THR A 137 -2.22 5.07 6.07
CA THR A 137 -2.44 3.75 6.68
C THR A 137 -3.42 3.83 7.82
N ILE A 138 -3.90 2.67 8.30
CA ILE A 138 -4.72 2.55 9.50
C ILE A 138 -4.06 1.54 10.42
N ILE A 139 -3.83 1.97 11.65
CA ILE A 139 -3.20 1.18 12.69
C ILE A 139 -4.23 0.81 13.75
N ILE A 140 -4.33 -0.47 14.03
CA ILE A 140 -5.11 -1.01 15.14
C ILE A 140 -4.16 -1.28 16.30
N ASP A 141 -4.44 -0.70 17.47
CA ASP A 141 -3.72 -0.99 18.72
C ASP A 141 -4.24 -2.30 19.31
N LEU A 142 -3.44 -3.36 19.20
CA LEU A 142 -3.79 -4.69 19.66
C LEU A 142 -3.59 -4.88 21.19
N LYS A 143 -3.06 -3.89 21.90
CA LYS A 143 -2.97 -3.92 23.37
C LYS A 143 -4.35 -3.76 24.02
N LYS A 144 -5.31 -3.19 23.29
CA LYS A 144 -6.71 -3.09 23.68
C LYS A 144 -7.34 -4.47 23.88
N THR A 145 -8.35 -4.55 24.74
CA THR A 145 -9.16 -5.77 24.91
C THR A 145 -9.96 -6.09 23.64
N ASN A 146 -10.45 -7.30 23.54
CA ASN A 146 -11.30 -7.69 22.40
C ASN A 146 -12.63 -6.91 22.37
N GLU A 147 -13.14 -6.53 23.55
CA GLU A 147 -14.34 -5.73 23.68
C GLU A 147 -14.11 -4.30 23.21
N GLU A 148 -13.01 -3.66 23.63
CA GLU A 148 -12.63 -2.33 23.15
C GLU A 148 -12.45 -2.30 21.64
N LEU A 149 -11.79 -3.31 21.05
CA LEU A 149 -11.63 -3.42 19.60
C LEU A 149 -12.99 -3.53 18.88
N LEU A 150 -13.96 -4.28 19.42
CA LEU A 150 -15.30 -4.37 18.82
C LEU A 150 -16.08 -3.06 18.97
N ASN A 151 -15.95 -2.37 20.11
CA ASN A 151 -16.63 -1.11 20.40
C ASN A 151 -16.12 0.05 19.52
N GLU A 152 -14.86 0.02 19.10
CA GLU A 152 -14.29 1.00 18.17
C GLU A 152 -14.75 0.78 16.72
N MET A 153 -15.27 -0.40 16.41
CA MET A 153 -15.73 -0.70 15.05
C MET A 153 -16.98 0.11 14.69
N GLN A 154 -17.06 0.49 13.43
CA GLN A 154 -18.09 1.39 12.90
C GLN A 154 -18.88 0.73 11.77
N ASN A 155 -19.97 1.41 11.35
CA ASN A 155 -20.76 1.03 10.19
C ASN A 155 -21.26 -0.42 10.22
N GLY A 156 -21.63 -0.93 11.39
CA GLY A 156 -22.16 -2.27 11.57
C GLY A 156 -21.13 -3.39 11.39
N SER A 157 -19.84 -3.10 11.56
CA SER A 157 -18.79 -4.12 11.41
C SER A 157 -18.82 -5.18 12.50
N ALA A 158 -19.11 -4.79 13.75
CA ALA A 158 -19.25 -5.72 14.86
C ALA A 158 -20.46 -6.69 14.64
N GLU A 159 -21.58 -6.18 14.13
CA GLU A 159 -22.77 -6.98 13.79
C GLU A 159 -22.45 -7.97 12.64
N LYS A 160 -21.69 -7.52 11.64
CA LYS A 160 -21.24 -8.41 10.54
C LYS A 160 -20.35 -9.53 11.06
N ILE A 161 -19.50 -9.26 12.04
CA ILE A 161 -18.65 -10.27 12.69
C ILE A 161 -19.53 -11.30 13.42
N LYS A 162 -20.47 -10.83 14.27
CA LYS A 162 -21.42 -11.71 14.98
C LYS A 162 -22.22 -12.58 13.99
N LYS A 163 -22.68 -12.00 12.88
CA LYS A 163 -23.39 -12.72 11.82
C LYS A 163 -22.52 -13.78 11.16
N ALA A 164 -21.26 -13.47 10.88
CA ALA A 164 -20.31 -14.40 10.27
C ALA A 164 -20.05 -15.61 11.16
N ILE A 165 -19.85 -15.40 12.45
CA ILE A 165 -19.67 -16.45 13.46
C ILE A 165 -20.93 -17.33 13.52
N LYS A 166 -22.14 -16.72 13.61
CA LYS A 166 -23.41 -17.45 13.64
C LYS A 166 -23.66 -18.29 12.38
N LYS A 167 -23.14 -17.86 11.23
CA LYS A 167 -23.22 -18.59 9.95
C LYS A 167 -22.20 -19.73 9.85
N GLY A 168 -21.36 -19.95 10.86
CA GLY A 168 -20.40 -21.03 10.89
C GLY A 168 -19.18 -20.82 9.98
N ILE A 169 -18.82 -19.55 9.69
CA ILE A 169 -17.57 -19.26 8.96
C ILE A 169 -16.39 -19.73 9.81
N LYS A 170 -15.52 -20.51 9.21
CA LYS A 170 -14.27 -20.98 9.83
C LYS A 170 -13.10 -20.16 9.28
N ILE A 171 -12.17 -19.79 10.14
CA ILE A 171 -10.93 -19.14 9.74
C ILE A 171 -9.78 -20.07 10.08
N ARG A 172 -8.88 -20.22 9.14
CA ARG A 172 -7.70 -21.05 9.28
C ARG A 172 -6.51 -20.46 8.56
N GLU A 173 -5.36 -20.89 8.95
CA GLU A 173 -4.17 -20.70 8.16
C GLU A 173 -4.28 -21.48 6.84
N TRP A 174 -3.64 -20.98 5.81
CA TRP A 174 -3.69 -21.59 4.47
C TRP A 174 -2.93 -22.92 4.40
N THR A 175 -3.23 -23.65 3.35
CA THR A 175 -2.45 -24.80 2.90
C THR A 175 -1.96 -24.56 1.47
N ALA A 176 -1.00 -25.34 1.01
CA ALA A 176 -0.48 -25.25 -0.37
C ALA A 176 -1.60 -25.35 -1.43
N LYS A 177 -2.70 -26.07 -1.13
CA LYS A 177 -3.86 -26.21 -2.01
C LYS A 177 -4.64 -24.90 -2.21
N ASP A 178 -4.58 -23.97 -1.25
CA ASP A 178 -5.31 -22.70 -1.27
C ASP A 178 -4.64 -21.64 -2.14
N GLN A 179 -3.36 -21.83 -2.46
CA GLN A 179 -2.54 -20.85 -3.17
C GLN A 179 -3.13 -20.45 -4.52
N GLU A 180 -3.58 -21.44 -5.31
CA GLU A 180 -4.19 -21.20 -6.61
C GLU A 180 -5.53 -20.47 -6.45
N THR A 181 -6.39 -20.93 -5.56
CA THR A 181 -7.69 -20.33 -5.29
C THR A 181 -7.55 -18.87 -4.86
N PHE A 182 -6.61 -18.57 -3.96
CA PHE A 182 -6.36 -17.20 -3.51
C PHE A 182 -5.93 -16.31 -4.68
N PHE A 183 -4.98 -16.77 -5.49
CA PHE A 183 -4.49 -16.00 -6.63
C PHE A 183 -5.59 -15.71 -7.65
N GLN A 184 -6.40 -16.71 -8.01
CA GLN A 184 -7.48 -16.58 -8.98
C GLN A 184 -8.59 -15.65 -8.47
N LYS A 185 -9.08 -15.85 -7.23
CA LYS A 185 -10.10 -14.97 -6.64
C LYS A 185 -9.62 -13.51 -6.57
N ARG A 186 -8.36 -13.29 -6.16
CA ARG A 186 -7.79 -11.95 -6.14
C ARG A 186 -7.68 -11.32 -7.54
N LYS A 187 -7.29 -12.09 -8.55
CA LYS A 187 -7.19 -11.64 -9.94
C LYS A 187 -8.56 -11.22 -10.50
N ILE A 188 -9.60 -12.02 -10.23
CA ILE A 188 -10.98 -11.71 -10.64
C ILE A 188 -11.42 -10.38 -10.01
N ILE A 189 -11.28 -10.23 -8.70
CA ILE A 189 -11.68 -9.01 -7.97
C ILE A 189 -10.89 -7.79 -8.44
N ALA A 190 -9.58 -7.95 -8.72
CA ALA A 190 -8.78 -6.86 -9.26
C ALA A 190 -9.29 -6.40 -10.62
N GLY A 191 -9.66 -7.33 -11.51
CA GLY A 191 -10.29 -7.04 -12.80
C GLY A 191 -11.63 -6.30 -12.66
N GLU A 192 -12.51 -6.78 -11.78
CA GLU A 192 -13.81 -6.14 -11.51
C GLU A 192 -13.71 -4.73 -10.93
N LYS A 193 -12.69 -4.46 -10.13
CA LYS A 193 -12.46 -3.19 -9.45
C LYS A 193 -11.54 -2.23 -10.20
N GLY A 194 -10.98 -2.66 -11.33
CA GLY A 194 -10.12 -1.83 -12.17
C GLY A 194 -8.74 -1.52 -11.57
N PHE A 195 -8.25 -2.32 -10.62
CA PHE A 195 -6.91 -2.13 -10.08
C PHE A 195 -5.93 -3.22 -10.54
N SER A 196 -4.64 -2.88 -10.58
CA SER A 196 -3.61 -3.84 -10.92
C SER A 196 -3.31 -4.77 -9.74
N THR A 197 -3.13 -6.06 -10.02
CA THR A 197 -2.62 -7.03 -9.05
C THR A 197 -1.22 -7.48 -9.44
N ILE A 198 -0.51 -8.11 -8.49
CA ILE A 198 0.80 -8.71 -8.76
C ILE A 198 0.66 -9.89 -9.72
N THR A 199 1.70 -10.12 -10.54
CA THR A 199 1.75 -11.27 -11.45
C THR A 199 1.87 -12.58 -10.67
N ARG A 200 1.58 -13.70 -11.32
CA ARG A 200 1.77 -15.04 -10.74
C ARG A 200 3.20 -15.24 -10.21
N LYS A 201 4.21 -14.85 -11.00
CA LYS A 201 5.62 -14.94 -10.59
C LYS A 201 5.91 -14.12 -9.33
N GLN A 202 5.41 -12.90 -9.27
CA GLN A 202 5.57 -12.04 -8.09
C GLN A 202 4.86 -12.61 -6.86
N TYR A 203 3.67 -13.19 -7.05
CA TYR A 203 2.92 -13.86 -6.00
C TYR A 203 3.68 -15.06 -5.42
N ASN A 204 4.19 -15.95 -6.28
CA ASN A 204 4.98 -17.09 -5.84
C ASN A 204 6.26 -16.65 -5.11
N ASN A 205 6.98 -15.66 -5.67
CA ASN A 205 8.18 -15.12 -5.01
C ASN A 205 7.87 -14.51 -3.63
N LEU A 206 6.70 -13.87 -3.47
CA LEU A 206 6.26 -13.35 -2.18
C LEU A 206 6.05 -14.48 -1.18
N LEU A 207 5.30 -15.51 -1.56
CA LEU A 207 5.03 -16.65 -0.68
C LEU A 207 6.31 -17.37 -0.26
N ASP A 208 7.18 -17.66 -1.22
CA ASP A 208 8.48 -18.30 -0.96
C ASP A 208 9.32 -17.45 0.03
N ALA A 209 9.31 -16.12 -0.15
CA ALA A 209 10.05 -15.22 0.74
C ALA A 209 9.47 -15.19 2.16
N LEU A 210 8.14 -15.19 2.30
CA LEU A 210 7.47 -15.19 3.59
C LEU A 210 7.69 -16.51 4.34
N GLN A 211 7.57 -17.64 3.66
CA GLN A 211 7.75 -18.95 4.26
C GLN A 211 9.19 -19.23 4.68
N LYS A 212 10.16 -19.00 3.80
CA LYS A 212 11.59 -19.26 4.09
C LYS A 212 12.13 -18.49 5.28
N ASN A 213 11.57 -17.32 5.55
CA ASN A 213 12.07 -16.46 6.62
C ASN A 213 11.12 -16.39 7.82
N HIS A 214 10.03 -17.15 7.84
CA HIS A 214 8.97 -17.08 8.86
C HIS A 214 8.45 -15.63 9.08
N GLN A 215 8.43 -14.84 7.99
CA GLN A 215 8.11 -13.40 8.04
C GLN A 215 6.67 -13.10 7.66
N GLY A 216 5.83 -14.10 7.58
CA GLY A 216 4.42 -13.91 7.26
C GLY A 216 3.73 -15.19 6.83
N THR A 217 2.44 -15.10 6.77
CA THR A 217 1.56 -16.18 6.33
C THR A 217 0.30 -15.61 5.68
N PHE A 218 -0.59 -16.46 5.24
CA PHE A 218 -1.92 -16.00 4.92
C PHE A 218 -3.02 -16.88 5.52
N PHE A 219 -4.15 -16.24 5.70
CA PHE A 219 -5.33 -16.79 6.33
C PHE A 219 -6.50 -16.76 5.35
N VAL A 220 -7.36 -17.75 5.47
CA VAL A 220 -8.58 -17.88 4.67
C VAL A 220 -9.80 -18.00 5.56
N ALA A 221 -10.89 -17.35 5.13
CA ALA A 221 -12.21 -17.55 5.70
C ALA A 221 -13.00 -18.48 4.78
N GLU A 222 -13.61 -19.50 5.36
CA GLU A 222 -14.23 -20.62 4.67
C GLU A 222 -15.68 -20.82 5.14
N LEU A 223 -16.59 -21.02 4.21
CA LEU A 223 -17.98 -21.36 4.46
C LEU A 223 -18.36 -22.54 3.57
N ASN A 224 -18.85 -23.64 4.16
CA ASN A 224 -19.22 -24.87 3.44
C ASN A 224 -18.10 -25.35 2.50
N SER A 225 -16.85 -25.35 2.97
CA SER A 225 -15.65 -25.75 2.21
C SER A 225 -15.30 -24.82 1.05
N GLU A 226 -15.98 -23.67 0.89
CA GLU A 226 -15.62 -22.64 -0.09
C GLU A 226 -14.86 -21.49 0.57
N ILE A 227 -13.70 -21.13 0.00
CA ILE A 227 -12.91 -19.96 0.45
C ILE A 227 -13.62 -18.68 -0.01
N ILE A 228 -14.12 -17.89 0.94
CA ILE A 228 -14.92 -16.68 0.70
C ILE A 228 -14.14 -15.38 0.92
N ALA A 229 -13.05 -15.43 1.68
CA ALA A 229 -12.15 -14.30 1.88
C ALA A 229 -10.74 -14.80 2.19
N GLY A 230 -9.73 -13.93 2.00
CA GLY A 230 -8.36 -14.27 2.33
C GLY A 230 -7.51 -13.03 2.62
N SER A 231 -6.44 -13.23 3.39
CA SER A 231 -5.49 -12.19 3.81
C SER A 231 -4.07 -12.70 3.79
N ILE A 232 -3.16 -11.99 3.13
CA ILE A 232 -1.71 -12.19 3.27
C ILE A 232 -1.19 -11.18 4.28
N CYS A 233 -0.47 -11.66 5.28
CA CYS A 233 0.09 -10.86 6.34
C CYS A 233 1.61 -10.98 6.38
N ILE A 234 2.28 -9.90 6.75
CA ILE A 234 3.71 -9.84 7.02
C ILE A 234 3.91 -9.62 8.52
N PHE A 235 4.89 -10.28 9.08
CA PHE A 235 5.31 -10.12 10.47
C PHE A 235 6.55 -9.23 10.52
N HIS A 236 6.47 -8.16 11.27
CA HIS A 236 7.58 -7.21 11.40
C HIS A 236 7.62 -6.64 12.82
N GLU A 237 8.66 -7.01 13.57
CA GLU A 237 8.80 -6.65 14.98
C GLU A 237 7.51 -6.94 15.75
N LYS A 238 6.90 -5.92 16.35
CA LYS A 238 5.65 -6.01 17.11
C LYS A 238 4.40 -5.72 16.26
N THR A 239 4.54 -5.67 14.93
CA THR A 239 3.45 -5.29 14.02
C THR A 239 3.14 -6.42 13.04
N ILE A 240 1.88 -6.82 12.96
CA ILE A 240 1.37 -7.61 11.84
C ILE A 240 0.83 -6.67 10.76
N VAL A 241 1.27 -6.86 9.52
CA VAL A 241 0.90 -6.00 8.41
C VAL A 241 0.01 -6.75 7.43
N TYR A 242 -1.20 -6.24 7.21
CA TYR A 242 -2.11 -6.76 6.21
C TYR A 242 -1.71 -6.26 4.81
N LEU A 243 -1.01 -7.09 4.06
CA LEU A 243 -0.45 -6.71 2.76
C LEU A 243 -1.47 -6.80 1.62
N TYR A 244 -2.11 -7.96 1.47
CA TYR A 244 -3.08 -8.22 0.41
C TYR A 244 -4.25 -9.02 0.94
N GLY A 245 -5.41 -8.85 0.30
CA GLY A 245 -6.57 -9.67 0.57
C GLY A 245 -7.58 -9.64 -0.55
N PHE A 246 -8.58 -10.47 -0.39
CA PHE A 246 -9.78 -10.47 -1.20
C PHE A 246 -11.02 -10.80 -0.34
N SER A 247 -12.18 -10.43 -0.85
CA SER A 247 -13.47 -10.83 -0.34
C SER A 247 -14.39 -11.10 -1.53
N ASP A 248 -14.95 -12.30 -1.57
CA ASP A 248 -15.86 -12.70 -2.64
C ASP A 248 -17.21 -11.94 -2.49
N ARG A 249 -17.63 -11.28 -3.55
CA ARG A 249 -18.86 -10.46 -3.57
C ARG A 249 -20.11 -11.26 -3.27
N LYS A 250 -20.17 -12.51 -3.70
CA LYS A 250 -21.27 -13.43 -3.43
C LYS A 250 -21.57 -13.54 -1.93
N TYR A 251 -20.53 -13.37 -1.10
CA TYR A 251 -20.58 -13.50 0.35
C TYR A 251 -20.43 -12.18 1.11
N ALA A 252 -20.49 -11.02 0.42
CA ALA A 252 -20.26 -9.71 1.04
C ALA A 252 -21.17 -9.42 2.25
N ASN A 253 -22.43 -9.83 2.17
CA ASN A 253 -23.45 -9.61 3.22
C ASN A 253 -23.31 -10.55 4.43
N ILE A 254 -22.42 -11.54 4.38
CA ILE A 254 -22.24 -12.52 5.45
C ILE A 254 -21.18 -12.04 6.48
N GLY A 255 -20.35 -11.08 6.10
CA GLY A 255 -19.35 -10.49 7.00
C GLY A 255 -18.04 -11.28 7.13
N GLY A 256 -17.79 -12.26 6.24
CA GLY A 256 -16.58 -13.12 6.30
C GLY A 256 -15.29 -12.37 6.34
N HIS A 257 -15.16 -11.26 5.56
CA HIS A 257 -13.96 -10.44 5.56
C HIS A 257 -13.78 -9.61 6.86
N HIS A 258 -14.87 -9.14 7.47
CA HIS A 258 -14.84 -8.47 8.78
C HIS A 258 -14.41 -9.45 9.87
N TYR A 259 -14.99 -10.66 9.87
CA TYR A 259 -14.62 -11.69 10.82
C TYR A 259 -13.17 -12.15 10.66
N LEU A 260 -12.69 -12.31 9.41
CA LEU A 260 -11.29 -12.64 9.14
C LEU A 260 -10.33 -11.58 9.72
N LYS A 261 -10.68 -10.29 9.67
CA LYS A 261 -9.86 -9.23 10.27
C LYS A 261 -9.89 -9.26 11.79
N TYR A 262 -11.07 -9.40 12.38
CA TYR A 262 -11.20 -9.49 13.83
C TYR A 262 -10.47 -10.72 14.40
N TRP A 263 -10.62 -11.87 13.76
CA TRP A 263 -9.88 -13.08 14.10
C TRP A 263 -8.37 -12.88 13.98
N LEU A 264 -7.93 -12.18 12.93
CA LEU A 264 -6.51 -11.82 12.76
C LEU A 264 -6.00 -10.96 13.92
N PHE A 265 -6.80 -10.00 14.41
CA PHE A 265 -6.43 -9.19 15.56
C PHE A 265 -6.26 -10.06 16.82
N GLN A 266 -7.19 -10.95 17.09
CA GLN A 266 -7.11 -11.87 18.22
C GLN A 266 -5.88 -12.78 18.11
N ARG A 267 -5.67 -13.39 16.93
CA ARG A 267 -4.53 -14.27 16.69
C ARG A 267 -3.19 -13.55 16.79
N ALA A 268 -3.11 -12.32 16.33
CA ALA A 268 -1.92 -11.48 16.45
C ALA A 268 -1.59 -11.17 17.94
N LYS A 269 -2.60 -10.88 18.76
CA LYS A 269 -2.42 -10.71 20.21
C LYS A 269 -1.86 -11.96 20.88
N GLU A 270 -2.36 -13.15 20.54
CA GLU A 270 -1.86 -14.43 21.05
C GLU A 270 -0.37 -14.66 20.71
N HIS A 271 0.10 -14.06 19.60
CA HIS A 271 1.50 -14.09 19.17
C HIS A 271 2.30 -12.85 19.56
N TRP A 272 1.85 -12.08 20.55
CA TRP A 272 2.54 -10.92 21.14
C TRP A 272 2.77 -9.74 20.20
N PHE A 273 2.01 -9.65 19.10
CA PHE A 273 1.98 -8.43 18.31
C PHE A 273 1.20 -7.33 19.04
N GLU A 274 1.74 -6.12 19.01
CA GLU A 274 1.12 -4.96 19.66
C GLU A 274 0.26 -4.13 18.70
N TYR A 275 0.52 -4.24 17.39
CA TYR A 275 -0.15 -3.43 16.36
C TYR A 275 -0.53 -4.27 15.14
N CYS A 276 -1.62 -3.87 14.49
CA CYS A 276 -1.96 -4.35 13.15
C CYS A 276 -2.03 -3.16 12.18
N ASP A 277 -1.14 -3.14 11.19
CA ASP A 277 -1.16 -2.17 10.11
C ASP A 277 -2.03 -2.70 8.96
N LEU A 278 -3.16 -2.05 8.70
CA LEU A 278 -4.08 -2.42 7.64
C LEU A 278 -3.60 -1.96 6.25
N MET A 279 -2.46 -1.26 6.18
CA MET A 279 -1.89 -0.73 4.94
C MET A 279 -2.83 0.25 4.21
N GLY A 280 -2.38 0.74 3.07
CA GLY A 280 -2.92 1.81 2.29
C GLY A 280 -4.44 1.93 2.11
N GLY A 281 -4.84 3.18 2.05
CA GLY A 281 -6.19 3.63 1.74
C GLY A 281 -6.16 4.92 0.91
N ALA A 282 -7.31 5.52 0.72
CA ALA A 282 -7.43 6.85 0.13
C ALA A 282 -7.09 7.93 1.16
N PRO A 283 -6.45 9.03 0.75
CA PRO A 283 -6.33 10.21 1.58
C PRO A 283 -7.71 10.72 2.02
N THR A 284 -7.78 11.29 3.21
CA THR A 284 -9.02 11.85 3.77
C THR A 284 -9.45 13.08 2.95
N GLY A 285 -10.75 13.22 2.71
CA GLY A 285 -11.30 14.30 1.87
C GLY A 285 -11.27 14.05 0.36
N PHE A 286 -10.82 12.85 -0.10
CA PHE A 286 -10.77 12.51 -1.54
C PHE A 286 -11.70 11.33 -1.90
N PRO A 287 -13.02 11.52 -1.93
CA PRO A 287 -13.99 10.44 -2.15
C PRO A 287 -13.93 9.80 -3.55
N SER A 288 -13.38 10.48 -4.55
CA SER A 288 -13.16 9.98 -5.90
C SER A 288 -11.86 9.16 -6.06
N HIS A 289 -11.05 9.02 -5.01
CA HIS A 289 -9.82 8.25 -5.05
C HIS A 289 -10.12 6.76 -5.35
N PRO A 290 -9.33 6.07 -6.19
CA PRO A 290 -9.57 4.66 -6.53
C PRO A 290 -9.65 3.70 -5.34
N LEU A 291 -9.02 4.05 -4.21
CA LEU A 291 -9.04 3.27 -2.98
C LEU A 291 -10.08 3.74 -1.95
N ALA A 292 -10.99 4.67 -2.30
CA ALA A 292 -11.96 5.21 -1.34
C ALA A 292 -12.84 4.12 -0.70
N TRP A 293 -13.28 3.13 -1.49
CA TRP A 293 -14.05 1.99 -0.99
C TRP A 293 -13.24 1.06 -0.07
N VAL A 294 -11.92 0.91 -0.32
CA VAL A 294 -11.01 0.14 0.56
C VAL A 294 -10.85 0.86 1.88
N SER A 295 -10.69 2.20 1.83
CA SER A 295 -10.59 3.03 3.04
C SER A 295 -11.82 2.88 3.92
N LYS A 296 -13.03 3.04 3.36
CA LYS A 296 -14.29 2.87 4.11
C LYS A 296 -14.38 1.53 4.83
N PHE A 297 -13.93 0.46 4.19
CA PHE A 297 -13.88 -0.86 4.84
C PHE A 297 -12.87 -0.87 5.99
N LYS A 298 -11.63 -0.40 5.77
CA LYS A 298 -10.59 -0.41 6.80
C LYS A 298 -10.92 0.52 7.97
N GLU A 299 -11.43 1.71 7.68
CA GLU A 299 -11.89 2.70 8.64
C GLU A 299 -13.02 2.15 9.53
N SER A 300 -13.87 1.28 8.97
CA SER A 300 -14.95 0.64 9.73
C SER A 300 -14.46 -0.39 10.77
N LEU A 301 -13.19 -0.78 10.74
CA LEU A 301 -12.60 -1.67 11.71
C LEU A 301 -12.05 -0.94 12.95
N GLY A 302 -12.18 0.40 13.01
CA GLY A 302 -11.65 1.24 14.08
C GLY A 302 -10.19 1.62 13.87
N GLY A 303 -9.53 1.97 14.96
CA GLY A 303 -8.11 2.32 14.98
C GLY A 303 -7.82 3.76 14.56
N GLU A 304 -6.55 4.05 14.32
CA GLU A 304 -6.03 5.38 14.04
C GLU A 304 -5.56 5.49 12.59
N LYS A 305 -5.98 6.54 11.91
CA LYS A 305 -5.55 6.83 10.54
C LYS A 305 -4.38 7.80 10.53
N ILE A 306 -3.40 7.49 9.70
CA ILE A 306 -2.20 8.26 9.53
C ILE A 306 -2.08 8.68 8.07
N GLU A 307 -1.88 9.97 7.86
CA GLU A 307 -1.67 10.58 6.56
C GLU A 307 -0.21 10.95 6.40
N PHE A 308 0.42 10.45 5.33
CA PHE A 308 1.83 10.70 5.03
C PHE A 308 2.02 11.81 3.99
N TYR A 309 3.21 12.40 3.93
CA TYR A 309 3.60 13.30 2.85
C TYR A 309 3.44 12.64 1.47
N GLY A 310 3.67 11.32 1.38
CA GLY A 310 3.42 10.54 0.17
C GLY A 310 4.57 10.56 -0.82
N ASN A 311 4.24 10.51 -2.11
CA ASN A 311 5.20 10.25 -3.18
C ASN A 311 5.51 11.50 -3.99
N TYR A 312 6.80 11.72 -4.27
CA TYR A 312 7.29 12.83 -5.07
C TYR A 312 8.30 12.36 -6.10
N ASP A 313 8.37 13.05 -7.23
CA ASP A 313 9.33 12.79 -8.29
C ASP A 313 10.42 13.87 -8.32
N LEU A 314 11.69 13.46 -8.11
CA LEU A 314 12.87 14.24 -8.42
C LEU A 314 13.20 14.03 -9.90
N ILE A 315 12.91 15.02 -10.73
CA ILE A 315 13.09 14.92 -12.17
C ILE A 315 14.56 15.03 -12.54
N LEU A 316 15.12 13.96 -13.12
CA LEU A 316 16.50 13.91 -13.61
C LEU A 316 16.59 14.44 -15.06
N ASN A 317 15.72 13.98 -15.94
CA ASN A 317 15.61 14.44 -17.32
C ASN A 317 14.18 14.90 -17.64
N PRO A 318 13.93 16.22 -17.75
CA PRO A 318 12.59 16.74 -17.97
C PRO A 318 11.91 16.22 -19.25
N ILE A 319 12.61 16.19 -20.37
CA ILE A 319 12.05 15.76 -21.64
C ILE A 319 11.57 14.32 -21.56
N LEU A 320 12.44 13.42 -21.13
CA LEU A 320 12.10 12.00 -20.99
C LEU A 320 11.03 11.77 -19.91
N TYR A 321 11.02 12.56 -18.84
CA TYR A 321 10.02 12.46 -17.78
C TYR A 321 8.61 12.77 -18.31
N TYR A 322 8.42 13.87 -19.02
CA TYR A 322 7.10 14.23 -19.54
C TYR A 322 6.65 13.31 -20.67
N LEU A 323 7.54 12.83 -21.53
CA LEU A 323 7.23 11.78 -22.51
C LEU A 323 6.80 10.48 -21.82
N PHE A 324 7.51 10.05 -20.79
CA PHE A 324 7.16 8.85 -20.05
C PHE A 324 5.84 9.01 -19.30
N LYS A 325 5.60 10.18 -18.67
CA LYS A 325 4.35 10.52 -17.99
C LYS A 325 3.18 10.47 -18.97
N LEU A 326 3.31 11.09 -20.14
CA LEU A 326 2.30 11.06 -21.19
C LEU A 326 1.99 9.62 -21.62
N PHE A 327 3.02 8.83 -21.91
CA PHE A 327 2.86 7.42 -22.27
C PHE A 327 2.16 6.62 -21.17
N TYR A 328 2.50 6.86 -19.91
CA TYR A 328 1.87 6.19 -18.78
C TYR A 328 0.37 6.53 -18.68
N LEU A 329 0.02 7.81 -18.82
CA LEU A 329 -1.37 8.29 -18.78
C LEU A 329 -2.19 7.74 -19.95
N LEU A 330 -1.64 7.77 -21.18
CA LEU A 330 -2.28 7.18 -22.36
C LEU A 330 -2.55 5.69 -22.17
N LYS A 331 -1.57 4.92 -21.63
CA LYS A 331 -1.76 3.50 -21.35
C LYS A 331 -2.86 3.23 -20.32
N LYS A 332 -3.10 4.15 -19.40
CA LYS A 332 -4.13 4.03 -18.37
C LYS A 332 -5.51 4.49 -18.86
N SER A 333 -5.58 5.18 -20.00
CA SER A 333 -6.84 5.63 -20.58
C SER A 333 -7.67 4.45 -21.12
N ASP A 334 -9.00 4.55 -21.00
CA ASP A 334 -9.94 3.53 -21.48
C ASP A 334 -9.82 3.28 -22.96
N VAL A 335 -9.43 4.30 -23.74
CA VAL A 335 -9.22 4.21 -25.20
C VAL A 335 -8.10 3.21 -25.53
N PHE A 336 -6.97 3.31 -24.83
CA PHE A 336 -5.83 2.41 -25.06
C PHE A 336 -6.14 0.98 -24.60
N GLN A 337 -6.86 0.83 -23.52
CA GLN A 337 -7.29 -0.49 -23.01
C GLN A 337 -8.28 -1.16 -23.98
N LYS A 338 -9.23 -0.41 -24.55
CA LYS A 338 -10.16 -0.91 -25.57
C LYS A 338 -9.46 -1.33 -26.88
N ILE A 339 -8.46 -0.57 -27.34
CA ILE A 339 -7.67 -0.92 -28.53
C ILE A 339 -6.87 -2.23 -28.30
N HIS A 340 -6.28 -2.37 -27.12
CA HIS A 340 -5.45 -3.55 -26.79
C HIS A 340 -6.28 -4.82 -26.54
N SER A 341 -7.49 -4.69 -26.03
CA SER A 341 -8.42 -5.82 -25.85
C SER A 341 -8.97 -6.32 -27.21
N ARG A 342 -9.15 -5.43 -28.19
CA ARG A 342 -9.54 -5.79 -29.56
C ARG A 342 -8.44 -6.49 -30.37
N ARG A 343 -7.16 -6.27 -30.04
CA ARG A 343 -6.02 -6.95 -30.69
C ARG A 343 -5.68 -8.32 -30.10
N LYS A 344 -6.30 -8.72 -29.01
CA LYS A 344 -6.12 -10.03 -28.34
C LYS A 344 -7.27 -11.01 -28.61
N LYS A 345 -8.30 -10.57 -29.33
CA LYS A 345 -9.32 -11.43 -29.95
C LYS A 345 -8.95 -11.67 -31.41
#